data_4716e2d9dd50b085ff2f1734fc7b97ae
#
_entry.id   4716e2d9dd50b085ff2f1734fc7b97ae
#
_cell.length_a   1.000
_cell.length_b   1.000
_cell.length_c   1.000
_cell.angle_alpha   90.00
_cell.angle_beta   90.00
_cell.angle_gamma   90.00
#
_symmetry.space_group_name_H-M   'P 1'
#
loop_
_entity.id
_entity.type
_entity.pdbx_description
1 polymer ?
#
loop_
_entity_poly.entity_id
_entity_poly.type
_entity_poly.pdbx_seq_one_letter_code
_entity_poly.pdbx_strand_id
1 'polypeptide(L)'
;LSKWSPFHGAVYAITESIAKIVATGGDYRNIRLTFQEYFKRLGEDKTRWGQPVAALLGAYQAQMGFGLASIGGKDSMSGTFNDIDVPPTLVSFAVDVAKTTDVITPELKRAGNRLIRICIPTDAYNLPIYSEVKKVYKRITKLIKDGIIKSAYAIGGGGALEAVAKMAFGNKLGVIFDEEVELKDLTDPKFGS
;
A
#
# COMPACT_ATOMS: atom_id res chain seq x y z
N LEU A 1 -0.30 10.54 6.37
CA LEU A 1 1.11 10.59 5.96
C LEU A 1 1.36 11.76 5.02
N SER A 2 0.68 11.87 3.87
CA SER A 2 0.86 12.94 2.87
C SER A 2 0.72 14.35 3.43
N LYS A 3 -0.06 14.54 4.49
CA LYS A 3 -0.23 15.85 5.16
C LYS A 3 1.07 16.34 5.81
N TRP A 4 1.93 15.43 6.28
CA TRP A 4 3.23 15.76 6.89
C TRP A 4 4.37 15.69 5.89
N SER A 5 4.32 14.73 4.98
CA SER A 5 5.33 14.56 3.92
C SER A 5 4.66 14.04 2.65
N PRO A 6 4.36 14.91 1.68
CA PRO A 6 3.81 14.49 0.39
C PRO A 6 4.70 13.47 -0.33
N PHE A 7 6.02 13.58 -0.17
CA PHE A 7 6.99 12.62 -0.69
C PHE A 7 6.76 11.20 -0.16
N HIS A 8 6.75 11.01 1.17
CA HIS A 8 6.49 9.71 1.78
C HIS A 8 5.07 9.24 1.50
N GLY A 9 4.11 10.16 1.46
CA GLY A 9 2.73 9.85 1.11
C GLY A 9 2.62 9.20 -0.26
N ALA A 10 3.30 9.75 -1.26
CA ALA A 10 3.33 9.19 -2.60
C ALA A 10 4.05 7.83 -2.67
N VAL A 11 5.22 7.72 -2.02
CA VAL A 11 5.96 6.45 -1.93
C VAL A 11 5.07 5.33 -1.38
N TYR A 12 4.38 5.60 -0.27
CA TYR A 12 3.58 4.58 0.39
C TYR A 12 2.23 4.33 -0.28
N ALA A 13 1.63 5.33 -0.95
CA ALA A 13 0.44 5.10 -1.76
C ALA A 13 0.71 4.09 -2.89
N ILE A 14 1.87 4.23 -3.55
CA ILE A 14 2.30 3.29 -4.60
C ILE A 14 2.63 1.92 -4.00
N THR A 15 3.40 1.88 -2.92
CA THR A 15 3.78 0.63 -2.25
C THR A 15 2.54 -0.15 -1.80
N GLU A 16 1.56 0.53 -1.20
CA GLU A 16 0.30 -0.09 -0.77
C GLU A 16 -0.53 -0.63 -1.95
N SER A 17 -0.64 0.13 -3.04
CA SER A 17 -1.39 -0.33 -4.21
C SER A 17 -0.77 -1.58 -4.84
N ILE A 18 0.57 -1.67 -4.86
CA ILE A 18 1.29 -2.86 -5.32
C ILE A 18 1.07 -4.03 -4.36
N ALA A 19 1.16 -3.81 -3.05
CA ALA A 19 0.91 -4.83 -2.04
C ALA A 19 -0.50 -5.43 -2.14
N LYS A 20 -1.52 -4.62 -2.43
CA LYS A 20 -2.89 -5.08 -2.64
C LYS A 20 -3.00 -6.05 -3.82
N ILE A 21 -2.32 -5.77 -4.92
CA ILE A 21 -2.28 -6.70 -6.07
C ILE A 21 -1.55 -8.00 -5.69
N VAL A 22 -0.41 -7.90 -5.00
CA VAL A 22 0.34 -9.08 -4.54
C VAL A 22 -0.50 -9.92 -3.58
N ALA A 23 -1.22 -9.29 -2.66
CA ALA A 23 -2.09 -9.98 -1.70
C ALA A 23 -3.23 -10.76 -2.37
N THR A 24 -3.65 -10.37 -3.58
CA THR A 24 -4.64 -11.13 -4.37
C THR A 24 -4.02 -12.22 -5.25
N GLY A 25 -2.70 -12.36 -5.30
CA GLY A 25 -2.00 -13.36 -6.10
C GLY A 25 -1.35 -12.83 -7.37
N GLY A 26 -1.47 -11.53 -7.64
CA GLY A 26 -0.81 -10.88 -8.78
C GLY A 26 0.71 -10.85 -8.68
N ASP A 27 1.36 -10.67 -9.80
CA ASP A 27 2.83 -10.55 -9.88
C ASP A 27 3.21 -9.08 -10.00
N TYR A 28 3.86 -8.53 -8.96
CA TYR A 28 4.23 -7.12 -8.94
C TYR A 28 4.96 -6.66 -10.22
N ARG A 29 5.69 -7.54 -10.92
CA ARG A 29 6.46 -7.21 -12.13
C ARG A 29 5.60 -6.85 -13.33
N ASN A 30 4.35 -7.30 -13.35
CA ASN A 30 3.40 -7.09 -14.45
C ASN A 30 2.51 -5.86 -14.23
N ILE A 31 2.55 -5.28 -13.04
CA ILE A 31 1.70 -4.15 -12.66
C ILE A 31 1.96 -2.95 -13.57
N ARG A 32 0.88 -2.26 -13.92
CA ARG A 32 0.87 -0.91 -14.48
C ARG A 32 0.17 0.02 -13.49
N LEU A 33 0.71 1.21 -13.38
CA LEU A 33 0.24 2.21 -12.41
C LEU A 33 -0.44 3.37 -13.14
N THR A 34 -1.39 4.00 -12.47
CA THR A 34 -1.91 5.32 -12.83
C THR A 34 -2.15 6.11 -11.56
N PHE A 35 -1.98 7.43 -11.63
CA PHE A 35 -2.05 8.28 -10.44
C PHE A 35 -3.09 9.37 -10.60
N GLN A 36 -3.69 9.75 -9.48
CA GLN A 36 -4.47 10.97 -9.38
C GLN A 36 -3.95 11.78 -8.20
N GLU A 37 -3.71 13.06 -8.45
CA GLU A 37 -3.22 13.98 -7.43
C GLU A 37 -4.22 15.11 -7.19
N TYR A 38 -4.29 15.50 -5.91
CA TYR A 38 -5.14 16.60 -5.47
C TYR A 38 -4.34 17.49 -4.54
N PHE A 39 -4.27 18.77 -4.90
CA PHE A 39 -3.60 19.80 -4.11
C PHE A 39 -4.49 21.02 -4.01
N LYS A 40 -4.29 21.79 -2.93
CA LYS A 40 -4.93 23.09 -2.77
C LYS A 40 -4.51 24.06 -3.88
N ARG A 41 -5.28 25.15 -4.06
CA ARG A 41 -4.91 26.19 -5.02
C ARG A 41 -3.52 26.73 -4.70
N LEU A 42 -2.63 26.72 -5.69
CA LEU A 42 -1.21 27.01 -5.49
C LEU A 42 -0.94 28.51 -5.37
N GLY A 43 -1.57 29.34 -6.22
CA GLY A 43 -1.34 30.78 -6.26
C GLY A 43 0.14 31.11 -6.45
N GLU A 44 0.62 32.16 -5.79
CA GLU A 44 2.01 32.61 -5.83
C GLU A 44 2.86 32.07 -4.66
N ASP A 45 2.27 31.31 -3.76
CA ASP A 45 2.95 30.74 -2.59
C ASP A 45 3.86 29.56 -3.01
N LYS A 46 5.15 29.76 -2.96
CA LYS A 46 6.17 28.77 -3.31
C LYS A 46 6.06 27.48 -2.46
N THR A 47 5.62 27.60 -1.22
CA THR A 47 5.44 26.44 -0.31
C THR A 47 4.32 25.54 -0.82
N ARG A 48 3.25 26.13 -1.37
CA ARG A 48 2.15 25.38 -1.98
C ARG A 48 2.62 24.63 -3.22
N TRP A 49 3.50 25.23 -4.03
CA TRP A 49 4.11 24.58 -5.21
C TRP A 49 5.06 23.44 -4.83
N GLY A 50 5.73 23.55 -3.68
CA GLY A 50 6.60 22.49 -3.18
C GLY A 50 5.89 21.19 -2.86
N GLN A 51 4.59 21.20 -2.55
CA GLN A 51 3.82 20.00 -2.20
C GLN A 51 3.65 19.03 -3.37
N PRO A 52 3.13 19.44 -4.55
CA PRO A 52 3.06 18.57 -5.73
C PRO A 52 4.44 18.11 -6.18
N VAL A 53 5.45 18.97 -6.16
CA VAL A 53 6.83 18.57 -6.52
C VAL A 53 7.34 17.46 -5.60
N ALA A 54 7.13 17.58 -4.29
CA ALA A 54 7.52 16.54 -3.34
C ALA A 54 6.78 15.22 -3.59
N ALA A 55 5.48 15.26 -3.88
CA ALA A 55 4.70 14.07 -4.21
C ALA A 55 5.20 13.40 -5.51
N LEU A 56 5.45 14.19 -6.56
CA LEU A 56 6.00 13.68 -7.82
C LEU A 56 7.39 13.03 -7.64
N LEU A 57 8.26 13.62 -6.83
CA LEU A 57 9.57 13.02 -6.51
C LEU A 57 9.41 11.70 -5.77
N GLY A 58 8.47 11.60 -4.81
CA GLY A 58 8.16 10.36 -4.13
C GLY A 58 7.60 9.29 -5.08
N ALA A 59 6.69 9.69 -5.97
CA ALA A 59 6.14 8.80 -6.99
C ALA A 59 7.22 8.31 -7.97
N TYR A 60 8.10 9.20 -8.40
CA TYR A 60 9.24 8.86 -9.26
C TYR A 60 10.17 7.86 -8.57
N GLN A 61 10.54 8.11 -7.31
CA GLN A 61 11.40 7.20 -6.56
C GLN A 61 10.78 5.81 -6.41
N ALA A 62 9.49 5.71 -6.10
CA ALA A 62 8.81 4.43 -5.97
C ALA A 62 8.76 3.67 -7.30
N GLN A 63 8.44 4.35 -8.41
CA GLN A 63 8.44 3.74 -9.75
C GLN A 63 9.82 3.19 -10.13
N MET A 64 10.86 3.99 -9.93
CA MET A 64 12.24 3.57 -10.19
C MET A 64 12.66 2.41 -9.29
N GLY A 65 12.32 2.47 -8.01
CA GLY A 65 12.65 1.44 -7.03
C GLY A 65 11.99 0.08 -7.34
N PHE A 66 10.73 0.07 -7.71
CA PHE A 66 10.03 -1.14 -8.14
C PHE A 66 10.36 -1.57 -9.57
N GLY A 67 10.82 -0.65 -10.43
CA GLY A 67 10.97 -0.88 -11.85
C GLY A 67 9.63 -0.93 -12.58
N LEU A 68 8.65 -0.14 -12.14
CA LEU A 68 7.29 -0.09 -12.68
C LEU A 68 7.00 1.30 -13.23
N ALA A 69 6.27 1.37 -14.32
CA ALA A 69 5.89 2.63 -14.93
C ALA A 69 4.41 2.96 -14.70
N SER A 70 4.10 4.24 -14.50
CA SER A 70 2.75 4.73 -14.67
C SER A 70 2.44 4.91 -16.16
N ILE A 71 1.21 4.56 -16.53
CA ILE A 71 0.71 4.71 -17.92
C ILE A 71 0.02 6.05 -18.16
N GLY A 72 -0.19 6.81 -17.10
CA GLY A 72 -0.84 8.11 -17.13
C GLY A 72 -1.30 8.54 -15.77
N GLY A 73 -2.00 9.64 -15.73
CA GLY A 73 -2.53 10.20 -14.50
C GLY A 73 -3.22 11.53 -14.74
N LYS A 74 -3.61 12.16 -13.65
CA LYS A 74 -4.30 13.46 -13.66
C LYS A 74 -4.01 14.19 -12.36
N ASP A 75 -3.70 15.48 -12.49
CA ASP A 75 -3.49 16.36 -11.35
C ASP A 75 -4.63 17.38 -11.21
N SER A 76 -4.91 17.77 -9.99
CA SER A 76 -5.80 18.89 -9.67
C SER A 76 -5.12 19.81 -8.66
N MET A 77 -4.91 21.06 -9.06
CA MET A 77 -4.28 22.11 -8.25
C MET A 77 -5.30 23.18 -7.80
N SER A 78 -6.57 22.80 -7.72
CA SER A 78 -7.67 23.72 -7.41
C SER A 78 -8.52 23.28 -6.22
N GLY A 79 -7.97 22.43 -5.36
CA GLY A 79 -8.65 21.85 -4.21
C GLY A 79 -8.77 22.83 -3.02
N THR A 80 -9.25 24.04 -3.28
CA THR A 80 -9.55 25.05 -2.25
C THR A 80 -11.00 25.51 -2.42
N PHE A 81 -11.78 25.45 -1.36
CA PHE A 81 -13.13 25.98 -1.32
C PHE A 81 -13.27 26.86 -0.06
N ASN A 82 -13.45 28.16 -0.28
CA ASN A 82 -13.37 29.17 0.79
C ASN A 82 -12.06 29.01 1.59
N ASP A 83 -12.17 28.74 2.89
CA ASP A 83 -11.06 28.57 3.81
C ASP A 83 -10.60 27.11 3.95
N ILE A 84 -11.23 26.20 3.22
CA ILE A 84 -10.93 24.76 3.28
C ILE A 84 -9.99 24.38 2.15
N ASP A 85 -8.80 23.91 2.49
CA ASP A 85 -7.84 23.35 1.57
C ASP A 85 -7.88 21.81 1.60
N VAL A 86 -7.92 21.17 0.44
CA VAL A 86 -7.70 19.73 0.34
C VAL A 86 -6.27 19.40 0.82
N PRO A 87 -6.08 18.39 1.67
CA PRO A 87 -4.72 17.97 2.02
C PRO A 87 -4.00 17.41 0.79
N PRO A 88 -2.66 17.53 0.70
CA PRO A 88 -1.88 16.88 -0.34
C PRO A 88 -2.25 15.41 -0.44
N THR A 89 -2.69 14.97 -1.62
CA THR A 89 -3.19 13.61 -1.82
C THR A 89 -2.65 13.05 -3.13
N LEU A 90 -2.04 11.88 -3.07
CA LEU A 90 -1.75 11.05 -4.23
C LEU A 90 -2.50 9.73 -4.08
N VAL A 91 -3.34 9.42 -5.05
CA VAL A 91 -4.04 8.14 -5.17
C VAL A 91 -3.34 7.31 -6.22
N SER A 92 -2.91 6.11 -5.85
CA SER A 92 -2.28 5.16 -6.75
C SER A 92 -3.26 4.04 -7.09
N PHE A 93 -3.43 3.81 -8.39
CA PHE A 93 -4.15 2.66 -8.92
C PHE A 93 -3.14 1.71 -9.54
N ALA A 94 -3.23 0.44 -9.15
CA ALA A 94 -2.42 -0.65 -9.68
C ALA A 94 -3.31 -1.63 -10.43
N VAL A 95 -2.88 -2.04 -11.61
CA VAL A 95 -3.60 -3.01 -12.46
C VAL A 95 -2.64 -4.12 -12.86
N ASP A 96 -3.10 -5.36 -12.76
CA ASP A 96 -2.41 -6.54 -13.23
C ASP A 96 -3.40 -7.49 -13.92
N VAL A 97 -2.89 -8.40 -14.73
CA VAL A 97 -3.66 -9.47 -15.36
C VAL A 97 -3.22 -10.81 -14.75
N ALA A 98 -4.14 -11.50 -14.10
CA ALA A 98 -3.89 -12.78 -13.45
C ALA A 98 -4.85 -13.86 -13.96
N LYS A 99 -4.45 -15.13 -13.84
CA LYS A 99 -5.36 -16.25 -14.04
C LYS A 99 -6.31 -16.32 -12.84
N THR A 100 -7.59 -16.56 -13.10
CA THR A 100 -8.60 -16.65 -12.03
C THR A 100 -8.27 -17.75 -11.02
N THR A 101 -7.58 -18.81 -11.44
CA THR A 101 -7.11 -19.90 -10.58
C THR A 101 -6.04 -19.49 -9.59
N ASP A 102 -5.32 -18.40 -9.85
CA ASP A 102 -4.22 -17.91 -9.04
C ASP A 102 -4.69 -16.80 -8.06
N VAL A 103 -5.94 -16.39 -8.17
CA VAL A 103 -6.51 -15.33 -7.33
C VAL A 103 -7.01 -15.90 -6.01
N ILE A 104 -6.61 -15.27 -4.91
CA ILE A 104 -7.13 -15.54 -3.57
C ILE A 104 -7.88 -14.33 -3.02
N THR A 105 -8.75 -14.59 -2.08
CA THR A 105 -9.57 -13.58 -1.41
C THR A 105 -9.13 -13.40 0.05
N PRO A 106 -9.38 -12.23 0.68
CA PRO A 106 -8.77 -11.89 1.96
C PRO A 106 -9.37 -12.60 3.18
N GLU A 107 -10.61 -13.11 3.11
CA GLU A 107 -11.25 -13.71 4.28
C GLU A 107 -10.51 -14.95 4.78
N LEU A 108 -10.47 -15.15 6.10
CA LEU A 108 -9.90 -16.34 6.74
C LEU A 108 -10.69 -17.59 6.29
N LYS A 109 -9.99 -18.66 5.87
CA LYS A 109 -10.62 -19.81 5.23
C LYS A 109 -10.97 -20.94 6.19
N ARG A 110 -10.16 -21.16 7.25
CA ARG A 110 -10.30 -22.31 8.14
C ARG A 110 -9.71 -22.03 9.51
N ALA A 111 -10.40 -22.45 10.56
CA ALA A 111 -9.85 -22.47 11.92
C ALA A 111 -8.60 -23.35 12.01
N GLY A 112 -7.66 -22.96 12.86
CA GLY A 112 -6.39 -23.66 13.07
C GLY A 112 -5.27 -23.28 12.08
N ASN A 113 -5.55 -22.47 11.06
CA ASN A 113 -4.51 -21.90 10.21
C ASN A 113 -3.72 -20.83 10.98
N ARG A 114 -2.40 -20.76 10.69
CA ARG A 114 -1.57 -19.68 11.22
C ARG A 114 -1.78 -18.40 10.44
N LEU A 115 -1.87 -17.27 11.14
CA LEU A 115 -1.84 -15.93 10.58
C LEU A 115 -0.43 -15.35 10.82
N ILE A 116 0.19 -14.83 9.76
CA ILE A 116 1.55 -14.30 9.79
C ILE A 116 1.53 -12.88 9.27
N ARG A 117 2.09 -11.95 10.04
CA ARG A 117 2.38 -10.59 9.58
C ARG A 117 3.75 -10.55 8.92
N ILE A 118 3.80 -10.03 7.69
CA ILE A 118 5.03 -9.81 6.95
C ILE A 118 5.23 -8.30 6.81
N CYS A 119 6.22 -7.76 7.49
CA CYS A 119 6.57 -6.35 7.38
C CYS A 119 7.57 -6.13 6.25
N ILE A 120 7.37 -5.09 5.44
CA ILE A 120 8.36 -4.68 4.46
C ILE A 120 9.55 -3.99 5.16
N PRO A 121 10.79 -4.28 4.76
CA PRO A 121 11.96 -3.61 5.32
C PRO A 121 12.05 -2.15 4.84
N THR A 122 12.46 -1.28 5.76
CA THR A 122 12.65 0.16 5.52
C THR A 122 14.05 0.60 5.91
N ASP A 123 14.52 1.68 5.31
CA ASP A 123 15.78 2.32 5.66
C ASP A 123 15.64 3.27 6.87
N ALA A 124 16.72 3.98 7.20
CA ALA A 124 16.76 4.96 8.30
C ALA A 124 15.83 6.17 8.09
N TYR A 125 15.36 6.41 6.88
CA TYR A 125 14.42 7.46 6.53
C TYR A 125 12.97 6.96 6.43
N ASN A 126 12.72 5.73 6.87
CA ASN A 126 11.43 5.04 6.73
C ASN A 126 10.98 4.91 5.26
N LEU A 127 11.90 4.73 4.34
CA LEU A 127 11.61 4.44 2.94
C LEU A 127 11.77 2.94 2.67
N PRO A 128 10.93 2.34 1.80
CA PRO A 128 11.04 0.92 1.47
C PRO A 128 12.41 0.59 0.87
N ILE A 129 13.06 -0.45 1.37
CA ILE A 129 14.26 -1.03 0.73
C ILE A 129 13.79 -1.87 -0.44
N TYR A 130 13.63 -1.26 -1.61
CA TYR A 130 12.96 -1.86 -2.76
C TYR A 130 13.54 -3.21 -3.22
N SER A 131 14.85 -3.40 -3.09
CA SER A 131 15.49 -4.68 -3.42
C SER A 131 14.95 -5.82 -2.56
N GLU A 132 14.72 -5.56 -1.28
CA GLU A 132 14.21 -6.54 -0.33
C GLU A 132 12.68 -6.68 -0.44
N VAL A 133 11.96 -5.58 -0.57
CA VAL A 133 10.49 -5.60 -0.78
C VAL A 133 10.13 -6.44 -2.02
N LYS A 134 10.86 -6.28 -3.12
CA LYS A 134 10.68 -7.09 -4.33
C LYS A 134 10.87 -8.58 -4.08
N LYS A 135 11.85 -8.97 -3.25
CA LYS A 135 12.04 -10.37 -2.87
C LYS A 135 10.87 -10.91 -2.06
N VAL A 136 10.39 -10.13 -1.09
CA VAL A 136 9.23 -10.47 -0.27
C VAL A 136 7.99 -10.66 -1.14
N TYR A 137 7.66 -9.70 -2.01
CA TYR A 137 6.48 -9.78 -2.87
C TYR A 137 6.55 -10.96 -3.83
N LYS A 138 7.71 -11.20 -4.45
CA LYS A 138 7.93 -12.39 -5.30
C LYS A 138 7.70 -13.69 -4.51
N ARG A 139 8.15 -13.75 -3.26
CA ARG A 139 7.95 -14.91 -2.40
C ARG A 139 6.49 -15.13 -2.07
N ILE A 140 5.75 -14.07 -1.73
CA ILE A 140 4.31 -14.13 -1.45
C ILE A 140 3.55 -14.65 -2.67
N THR A 141 3.75 -14.05 -3.85
CA THR A 141 3.11 -14.51 -5.10
C THR A 141 3.38 -15.99 -5.37
N LYS A 142 4.63 -16.43 -5.15
CA LYS A 142 4.96 -17.86 -5.30
C LYS A 142 4.20 -18.75 -4.31
N LEU A 143 4.15 -18.37 -3.03
CA LEU A 143 3.48 -19.15 -2.00
C LEU A 143 1.95 -19.21 -2.21
N ILE A 144 1.36 -18.16 -2.79
CA ILE A 144 -0.04 -18.16 -3.21
C ILE A 144 -0.24 -19.17 -4.35
N LYS A 145 0.57 -19.11 -5.39
CA LYS A 145 0.50 -20.04 -6.54
C LYS A 145 0.74 -21.50 -6.15
N ASP A 146 1.62 -21.73 -5.19
CA ASP A 146 1.88 -23.06 -4.62
C ASP A 146 0.72 -23.53 -3.69
N GLY A 147 -0.30 -22.70 -3.48
CA GLY A 147 -1.45 -23.00 -2.63
C GLY A 147 -1.12 -23.07 -1.13
N ILE A 148 0.01 -22.52 -0.69
CA ILE A 148 0.42 -22.48 0.72
C ILE A 148 -0.31 -21.33 1.42
N ILE A 149 -0.27 -20.12 0.87
CA ILE A 149 -1.04 -18.98 1.37
C ILE A 149 -2.47 -19.11 0.83
N LYS A 150 -3.45 -19.16 1.74
CA LYS A 150 -4.88 -19.35 1.41
C LYS A 150 -5.65 -18.04 1.41
N SER A 151 -5.18 -17.04 2.13
CA SER A 151 -5.73 -15.68 2.20
C SER A 151 -4.63 -14.70 2.54
N ALA A 152 -4.75 -13.48 2.05
CA ALA A 152 -3.82 -12.40 2.38
C ALA A 152 -4.55 -11.06 2.32
N TYR A 153 -4.06 -10.09 3.08
CA TYR A 153 -4.57 -8.73 3.12
C TYR A 153 -3.40 -7.74 3.27
N ALA A 154 -3.36 -6.71 2.46
CA ALA A 154 -2.36 -5.66 2.56
C ALA A 154 -2.70 -4.71 3.71
N ILE A 155 -1.78 -4.53 4.65
CA ILE A 155 -1.96 -3.66 5.81
C ILE A 155 -1.93 -2.20 5.37
N GLY A 156 -2.90 -1.42 5.85
CA GLY A 156 -3.04 0.01 5.59
C GLY A 156 -2.98 0.86 6.85
N GLY A 157 -3.73 1.95 6.85
CA GLY A 157 -3.73 2.97 7.91
C GLY A 157 -4.20 2.49 9.28
N GLY A 158 -5.07 1.48 9.35
CA GLY A 158 -5.56 0.91 10.61
C GLY A 158 -4.69 -0.19 11.20
N GLY A 159 -3.51 -0.44 10.60
CA GLY A 159 -2.56 -1.44 11.09
C GLY A 159 -3.04 -2.88 10.89
N ALA A 160 -2.32 -3.80 11.54
CA ALA A 160 -2.62 -5.22 11.45
C ALA A 160 -3.97 -5.58 12.07
N LEU A 161 -4.41 -4.85 13.10
CA LEU A 161 -5.70 -5.09 13.77
C LEU A 161 -6.87 -4.89 12.80
N GLU A 162 -6.87 -3.79 12.03
CA GLU A 162 -7.87 -3.54 11.00
C GLU A 162 -7.86 -4.65 9.93
N ALA A 163 -6.68 -5.03 9.46
CA ALA A 163 -6.52 -6.07 8.45
C ALA A 163 -7.11 -7.40 8.94
N VAL A 164 -6.75 -7.82 10.15
CA VAL A 164 -7.24 -9.05 10.77
C VAL A 164 -8.75 -9.02 10.98
N ALA A 165 -9.30 -7.90 11.46
CA ALA A 165 -10.74 -7.75 11.63
C ALA A 165 -11.49 -7.92 10.30
N LYS A 166 -11.01 -7.28 9.24
CA LYS A 166 -11.60 -7.42 7.89
C LYS A 166 -11.50 -8.84 7.35
N MET A 167 -10.37 -9.52 7.56
CA MET A 167 -10.20 -10.92 7.17
C MET A 167 -11.14 -11.86 7.95
N ALA A 168 -11.44 -11.54 9.21
CA ALA A 168 -12.30 -12.34 10.08
C ALA A 168 -13.79 -12.24 9.71
N PHE A 169 -14.26 -11.09 9.22
CA PHE A 169 -15.68 -10.85 8.93
C PHE A 169 -16.26 -11.78 7.86
N GLY A 170 -15.50 -12.13 6.83
CA GLY A 170 -15.99 -12.86 5.67
C GLY A 170 -16.60 -14.24 6.05
N ASN A 171 -15.87 -15.02 6.81
CA ASN A 171 -16.27 -16.37 7.23
C ASN A 171 -16.57 -16.48 8.73
N LYS A 172 -16.65 -15.36 9.44
CA LYS A 172 -16.93 -15.28 10.89
C LYS A 172 -15.95 -16.12 11.72
N LEU A 173 -14.67 -16.11 11.35
CA LEU A 173 -13.62 -16.81 12.07
C LEU A 173 -12.91 -15.85 13.01
N GLY A 174 -12.72 -16.26 14.27
CA GLY A 174 -11.95 -15.51 15.24
C GLY A 174 -10.44 -15.69 15.06
N VAL A 175 -9.66 -14.82 15.69
CA VAL A 175 -8.20 -14.87 15.74
C VAL A 175 -7.74 -14.83 17.20
N ILE A 176 -6.80 -15.66 17.54
CA ILE A 176 -6.10 -15.63 18.83
C ILE A 176 -4.70 -15.08 18.54
N PHE A 177 -4.34 -14.00 19.19
CA PHE A 177 -3.00 -13.44 19.12
C PHE A 177 -2.09 -14.10 20.14
N ASP A 178 -0.82 -14.25 19.78
CA ASP A 178 0.19 -14.71 20.72
C ASP A 178 0.35 -13.70 21.87
N GLU A 179 0.68 -14.16 23.08
CA GLU A 179 0.76 -13.34 24.30
C GLU A 179 1.82 -12.22 24.20
N GLU A 180 2.85 -12.39 23.36
CA GLU A 180 3.93 -11.43 23.15
C GLU A 180 3.55 -10.26 22.22
N VAL A 181 2.36 -10.27 21.61
CA VAL A 181 1.94 -9.24 20.65
C VAL A 181 1.37 -8.02 21.37
N GLU A 182 2.08 -6.90 21.32
CA GLU A 182 1.62 -5.65 21.91
C GLU A 182 0.54 -4.97 21.04
N LEU A 183 -0.43 -4.31 21.69
CA LEU A 183 -1.50 -3.57 21.01
C LEU A 183 -0.95 -2.50 20.06
N LYS A 184 0.14 -1.83 20.45
CA LYS A 184 0.83 -0.85 19.61
C LYS A 184 1.27 -1.46 18.29
N ASP A 185 1.83 -2.66 18.30
CA ASP A 185 2.28 -3.36 17.08
C ASP A 185 1.13 -3.70 16.14
N LEU A 186 -0.06 -3.90 16.68
CA LEU A 186 -1.26 -4.19 15.90
C LEU A 186 -1.90 -2.94 15.29
N THR A 187 -1.77 -1.79 15.95
CA THR A 187 -2.43 -0.54 15.52
C THR A 187 -1.54 0.37 14.70
N ASP A 188 -0.23 0.15 14.72
CA ASP A 188 0.71 0.95 13.91
C ASP A 188 0.44 0.76 12.41
N PRO A 189 0.32 1.86 11.64
CA PRO A 189 0.24 1.78 10.17
C PRO A 189 1.48 1.12 9.58
N LYS A 190 1.27 0.10 8.74
CA LYS A 190 2.36 -0.65 8.07
C LYS A 190 2.05 -0.77 6.58
N PHE A 191 1.92 0.36 5.90
CA PHE A 191 1.59 0.43 4.48
C PHE A 191 2.51 -0.45 3.64
N GLY A 192 1.93 -1.31 2.81
CA GLY A 192 2.66 -2.22 1.94
C GLY A 192 3.12 -3.52 2.60
N SER A 193 2.77 -3.74 3.85
CA SER A 193 3.03 -5.01 4.57
C SER A 193 1.89 -5.98 4.43
#